data_ebd5a7510d08a60b6c3a4d765b2bceec
#
_entry.id   ebd5a7510d08a60b6c3a4d765b2bceec
#
_cell.length_a   1.000
_cell.length_b   1.000
_cell.length_c   1.000
_cell.angle_alpha   90.00
_cell.angle_beta   90.00
_cell.angle_gamma   90.00
#
_symmetry.space_group_name_H-M   'P 1'
#
loop_
_entity.id
_entity.type
_entity.pdbx_description
1 polymer ?
#
loop_
_entity_poly.entity_id
_entity_poly.type
_entity_poly.pdbx_seq_one_letter_code
_entity_poly.pdbx_strand_id
1 'polypeptide(L)'
;AGGFHGRTFMGMTLTGKVQPYKAGFGPMMPDVWHLPFPNPLHGVSKEDALKALQQLFKADLEPARVAAIIVEPVQGEGGFYEVPQGFMAELRALCDHHGMLLIADEVQTGFARTGKLFAMEHHGVAADLVTMAKGLGGGLPISAVTGSPPPSNAT
;
A
#
# COMPACT_ATOMS: atom_id res chain seq x y z
N ALA A 1 2.73 4.79 7.35
CA ALA A 1 2.67 4.29 8.74
C ALA A 1 1.28 3.69 9.00
N GLY A 2 1.18 2.77 9.98
CA GLY A 2 -0.09 2.14 10.35
C GLY A 2 -0.56 0.99 9.46
N GLY A 3 0.02 0.79 8.29
CA GLY A 3 -0.34 -0.29 7.38
C GLY A 3 0.04 -1.68 7.94
N PHE A 4 -0.68 -2.72 7.50
CA PHE A 4 -0.42 -4.11 7.85
C PHE A 4 -0.39 -4.98 6.59
N HIS A 5 0.75 -5.63 6.32
CA HIS A 5 1.00 -6.38 5.09
C HIS A 5 1.40 -7.84 5.33
N GLY A 6 1.02 -8.40 6.46
CA GLY A 6 1.24 -9.81 6.80
C GLY A 6 2.31 -10.05 7.86
N ARG A 7 2.58 -11.35 8.11
CA ARG A 7 3.46 -11.83 9.19
C ARG A 7 4.67 -12.62 8.69
N THR A 8 4.88 -12.71 7.39
CA THR A 8 6.16 -13.16 6.83
C THR A 8 7.22 -12.11 7.12
N PHE A 9 8.50 -12.43 6.99
CA PHE A 9 9.56 -11.49 7.34
C PHE A 9 9.47 -10.18 6.54
N MET A 10 9.23 -10.27 5.22
CA MET A 10 8.98 -9.07 4.39
C MET A 10 7.66 -8.40 4.76
N GLY A 11 6.59 -9.15 4.98
CA GLY A 11 5.29 -8.59 5.39
C GLY A 11 5.38 -7.81 6.71
N MET A 12 6.13 -8.34 7.70
CA MET A 12 6.41 -7.61 8.94
C MET A 12 7.25 -6.35 8.69
N THR A 13 8.24 -6.44 7.80
CA THR A 13 9.06 -5.27 7.44
C THR A 13 8.20 -4.16 6.84
N LEU A 14 7.31 -4.49 5.92
CA LEU A 14 6.36 -3.56 5.28
C LEU A 14 5.32 -3.02 6.26
N THR A 15 4.95 -3.78 7.30
CA THR A 15 3.97 -3.34 8.31
C THR A 15 4.49 -2.13 9.08
N GLY A 16 3.72 -1.05 9.10
CA GLY A 16 4.09 0.25 9.69
C GLY A 16 3.80 0.37 11.19
N LYS A 17 3.87 -0.73 11.97
CA LYS A 17 3.48 -0.76 13.38
C LYS A 17 4.42 -1.69 14.16
N VAL A 18 5.01 -1.16 15.24
CA VAL A 18 5.96 -1.93 16.06
C VAL A 18 5.21 -2.94 16.94
N GLN A 19 4.31 -2.47 17.79
CA GLN A 19 3.49 -3.34 18.63
C GLN A 19 2.19 -3.74 17.90
N PRO A 20 1.79 -5.02 17.93
CA PRO A 20 2.49 -6.16 18.52
C PRO A 20 3.39 -6.91 17.52
N TYR A 21 3.62 -6.39 16.31
CA TYR A 21 4.12 -7.18 15.17
C TYR A 21 5.64 -7.34 15.11
N LYS A 22 6.39 -6.27 15.41
CA LYS A 22 7.87 -6.23 15.29
C LYS A 22 8.60 -6.30 16.62
N ALA A 23 7.89 -6.10 17.73
CA ALA A 23 8.50 -6.09 19.05
C ALA A 23 9.15 -7.44 19.39
N GLY A 24 10.41 -7.42 19.82
CA GLY A 24 11.18 -8.62 20.15
C GLY A 24 11.84 -9.32 18.97
N PHE A 25 11.61 -8.86 17.72
CA PHE A 25 12.34 -9.34 16.55
C PHE A 25 13.65 -8.55 16.36
N GLY A 26 14.62 -9.18 15.70
CA GLY A 26 15.87 -8.54 15.31
C GLY A 26 15.71 -7.53 14.17
N PRO A 27 16.82 -7.15 13.50
CA PRO A 27 16.75 -6.21 12.39
C PRO A 27 15.76 -6.69 11.31
N MET A 28 14.95 -5.77 10.81
CA MET A 28 14.06 -6.02 9.67
C MET A 28 14.85 -5.94 8.36
N MET A 29 14.23 -6.33 7.24
CA MET A 29 14.86 -6.23 5.94
C MET A 29 15.15 -4.76 5.59
N PRO A 30 16.30 -4.47 4.95
CA PRO A 30 16.63 -3.13 4.49
C PRO A 30 15.71 -2.70 3.33
N ASP A 31 15.86 -1.44 2.91
CA ASP A 31 15.22 -0.86 1.72
C ASP A 31 13.69 -0.82 1.79
N VAL A 32 13.13 -0.63 2.98
CA VAL A 32 11.70 -0.39 3.21
C VAL A 32 11.52 0.90 4.00
N TRP A 33 10.74 1.81 3.46
CA TRP A 33 10.43 3.11 4.07
C TRP A 33 8.94 3.22 4.38
N HIS A 34 8.62 3.78 5.54
CA HIS A 34 7.25 3.97 5.99
C HIS A 34 6.89 5.44 5.97
N LEU A 35 5.91 5.80 5.16
CA LEU A 35 5.42 7.16 5.05
C LEU A 35 4.18 7.38 5.93
N PRO A 36 3.89 8.63 6.33
CA PRO A 36 2.62 8.96 6.94
C PRO A 36 1.45 8.53 6.05
N PHE A 37 0.44 7.89 6.63
CA PHE A 37 -0.82 7.63 5.95
C PHE A 37 -1.72 8.85 6.12
N PRO A 38 -2.36 9.36 5.06
CA PRO A 38 -3.24 10.51 5.18
C PRO A 38 -4.46 10.16 6.03
N ASN A 39 -4.57 10.80 7.17
CA ASN A 39 -5.64 10.60 8.12
C ASN A 39 -5.97 11.93 8.82
N PRO A 40 -7.00 12.66 8.37
CA PRO A 40 -7.38 13.93 8.96
C PRO A 40 -7.74 13.85 10.45
N LEU A 41 -8.24 12.70 10.92
CA LEU A 41 -8.54 12.51 12.36
C LEU A 41 -7.27 12.53 13.23
N HIS A 42 -6.12 12.19 12.63
CA HIS A 42 -4.82 12.24 13.30
C HIS A 42 -3.98 13.45 12.86
N GLY A 43 -4.61 14.42 12.18
CA GLY A 43 -3.95 15.66 11.77
C GLY A 43 -2.96 15.48 10.61
N VAL A 44 -3.08 14.41 9.82
CA VAL A 44 -2.25 14.16 8.62
C VAL A 44 -3.11 14.37 7.39
N SER A 45 -2.88 15.44 6.67
CA SER A 45 -3.56 15.70 5.40
C SER A 45 -2.97 14.85 4.25
N LYS A 46 -3.68 14.82 3.13
CA LYS A 46 -3.18 14.22 1.88
C LYS A 46 -1.89 14.91 1.44
N GLU A 47 -1.86 16.22 1.51
CA GLU A 47 -0.74 17.07 1.16
C GLU A 47 0.49 16.79 2.04
N ASP A 48 0.30 16.55 3.33
CA ASP A 48 1.39 16.19 4.25
C ASP A 48 2.00 14.85 3.88
N ALA A 49 1.18 13.85 3.55
CA ALA A 49 1.66 12.54 3.14
C ALA A 49 2.46 12.61 1.83
N LEU A 50 1.98 13.35 0.84
CA LEU A 50 2.68 13.55 -0.44
C LEU A 50 3.97 14.36 -0.26
N LYS A 51 3.95 15.40 0.59
CA LYS A 51 5.15 16.17 0.92
C LYS A 51 6.21 15.30 1.61
N ALA A 52 5.80 14.42 2.52
CA ALA A 52 6.72 13.47 3.16
C ALA A 52 7.39 12.54 2.14
N LEU A 53 6.65 12.05 1.14
CA LEU A 53 7.18 11.25 0.05
C LEU A 53 8.19 12.05 -0.80
N GLN A 54 7.84 13.28 -1.17
CA GLN A 54 8.76 14.16 -1.91
C GLN A 54 10.03 14.47 -1.11
N GLN A 55 9.91 14.64 0.21
CA GLN A 55 11.05 14.88 1.07
C GLN A 55 11.96 13.66 1.15
N LEU A 56 11.39 12.44 1.24
CA LEU A 56 12.14 11.20 1.18
C LEU A 56 12.97 11.11 -0.10
N PHE A 57 12.38 11.45 -1.25
CA PHE A 57 13.09 11.45 -2.54
C PHE A 57 14.18 12.50 -2.66
N LYS A 58 14.08 13.60 -1.92
CA LYS A 58 15.12 14.64 -1.90
C LYS A 58 16.28 14.33 -0.97
N ALA A 59 16.02 13.63 0.13
CA ALA A 59 17.00 13.49 1.21
C ALA A 59 17.64 12.10 1.27
N ASP A 60 16.87 11.04 1.07
CA ASP A 60 17.31 9.70 1.49
C ASP A 60 17.23 8.64 0.38
N LEU A 61 16.39 8.83 -0.63
CA LEU A 61 16.06 7.78 -1.58
C LEU A 61 15.92 8.28 -3.01
N GLU A 62 16.77 7.79 -3.89
CA GLU A 62 16.64 8.04 -5.32
C GLU A 62 15.38 7.35 -5.89
N PRO A 63 14.43 8.08 -6.50
CA PRO A 63 13.19 7.50 -7.02
C PRO A 63 13.40 6.32 -7.96
N ALA A 64 14.43 6.35 -8.82
CA ALA A 64 14.75 5.27 -9.76
C ALA A 64 15.10 3.93 -9.07
N ARG A 65 15.41 3.94 -7.77
CA ARG A 65 15.69 2.74 -6.98
C ARG A 65 14.44 2.17 -6.30
N VAL A 66 13.31 2.83 -6.39
CA VAL A 66 12.05 2.38 -5.78
C VAL A 66 11.35 1.41 -6.72
N ALA A 67 11.21 0.16 -6.30
CA ALA A 67 10.50 -0.84 -7.08
C ALA A 67 8.97 -0.65 -7.03
N ALA A 68 8.43 -0.31 -5.86
CA ALA A 68 6.98 -0.23 -5.68
C ALA A 68 6.57 0.65 -4.50
N ILE A 69 5.33 1.12 -4.55
CA ILE A 69 4.58 1.66 -3.42
C ILE A 69 3.44 0.69 -3.10
N ILE A 70 3.36 0.21 -1.85
CA ILE A 70 2.25 -0.61 -1.38
C ILE A 70 1.35 0.20 -0.45
N VAL A 71 0.04 0.08 -0.63
CA VAL A 71 -0.95 0.81 0.16
C VAL A 71 -2.25 0.00 0.31
N GLU A 72 -2.83 0.02 1.51
CA GLU A 72 -4.20 -0.42 1.74
C GLU A 72 -5.16 0.73 1.36
N PRO A 73 -6.16 0.54 0.49
CA PRO A 73 -7.17 1.58 0.21
C PRO A 73 -7.96 2.00 1.45
N VAL A 74 -8.15 1.04 2.37
CA VAL A 74 -8.60 1.28 3.74
C VAL A 74 -7.70 0.50 4.67
N GLN A 75 -7.00 1.18 5.56
CA GLN A 75 -6.16 0.51 6.57
C GLN A 75 -7.03 -0.29 7.53
N GLY A 76 -6.91 -1.63 7.52
CA GLY A 76 -7.66 -2.49 8.44
C GLY A 76 -7.11 -2.42 9.86
N GLU A 77 -5.94 -2.99 10.10
CA GLU A 77 -5.29 -3.06 11.41
C GLU A 77 -4.83 -1.67 11.92
N GLY A 78 -4.75 -0.68 11.03
CA GLY A 78 -4.47 0.71 11.36
C GLY A 78 -5.62 1.41 12.08
N GLY A 79 -6.87 0.95 11.90
CA GLY A 79 -8.05 1.54 12.54
C GLY A 79 -9.21 1.85 11.59
N PHE A 80 -9.30 1.17 10.47
CA PHE A 80 -10.31 1.36 9.41
C PHE A 80 -10.30 2.80 8.84
N TYR A 81 -9.11 3.28 8.52
CA TYR A 81 -8.92 4.59 7.92
C TYR A 81 -8.88 4.48 6.40
N GLU A 82 -9.81 5.18 5.76
CA GLU A 82 -9.91 5.27 4.31
C GLU A 82 -8.93 6.32 3.75
N VAL A 83 -8.31 6.06 2.60
CA VAL A 83 -7.52 7.07 1.91
C VAL A 83 -8.42 8.20 1.39
N PRO A 84 -8.02 9.48 1.54
CA PRO A 84 -8.80 10.60 1.01
C PRO A 84 -8.93 10.54 -0.52
N GLN A 85 -10.01 11.14 -1.01
CA GLN A 85 -10.26 11.25 -2.46
C GLN A 85 -9.08 11.93 -3.18
N GLY A 86 -8.72 11.37 -4.35
CA GLY A 86 -7.62 11.85 -5.16
C GLY A 86 -6.24 11.35 -4.74
N PHE A 87 -6.04 10.85 -3.51
CA PHE A 87 -4.72 10.39 -3.06
C PHE A 87 -4.19 9.23 -3.91
N MET A 88 -5.04 8.24 -4.22
CA MET A 88 -4.63 7.09 -5.05
C MET A 88 -4.27 7.52 -6.48
N ALA A 89 -4.98 8.51 -7.04
CA ALA A 89 -4.67 9.05 -8.36
C ALA A 89 -3.30 9.76 -8.38
N GLU A 90 -2.95 10.47 -7.32
CA GLU A 90 -1.64 11.12 -7.20
C GLU A 90 -0.51 10.11 -7.01
N LEU A 91 -0.74 9.03 -6.24
CA LEU A 91 0.22 7.92 -6.14
C LEU A 91 0.39 7.22 -7.48
N ARG A 92 -0.70 6.98 -8.24
CA ARG A 92 -0.62 6.37 -9.57
C ARG A 92 0.22 7.24 -10.53
N ALA A 93 -0.08 8.55 -10.60
CA ALA A 93 0.67 9.47 -11.44
C ALA A 93 2.16 9.51 -11.08
N LEU A 94 2.48 9.47 -9.79
CA LEU A 94 3.85 9.44 -9.31
C LEU A 94 4.54 8.11 -9.68
N CYS A 95 3.86 6.98 -9.51
CA CYS A 95 4.39 5.67 -9.91
C CYS A 95 4.66 5.62 -11.41
N ASP A 96 3.73 6.11 -12.23
CA ASP A 96 3.89 6.19 -13.69
C ASP A 96 5.09 7.06 -14.09
N HIS A 97 5.23 8.22 -13.43
CA HIS A 97 6.32 9.15 -13.71
C HIS A 97 7.71 8.57 -13.44
N HIS A 98 7.84 7.76 -12.39
CA HIS A 98 9.13 7.20 -11.96
C HIS A 98 9.35 5.74 -12.35
N GLY A 99 8.38 5.10 -13.04
CA GLY A 99 8.46 3.69 -13.41
C GLY A 99 8.33 2.71 -12.22
N MET A 100 7.65 3.13 -11.15
CA MET A 100 7.38 2.32 -9.96
C MET A 100 6.08 1.55 -10.12
N LEU A 101 5.97 0.41 -9.43
CA LEU A 101 4.70 -0.31 -9.33
C LEU A 101 3.82 0.26 -8.20
N LEU A 102 2.53 0.39 -8.46
CA LEU A 102 1.52 0.63 -7.43
C LEU A 102 0.89 -0.70 -7.02
N ILE A 103 1.03 -1.08 -5.76
CA ILE A 103 0.47 -2.31 -5.20
C ILE A 103 -0.70 -1.93 -4.29
N ALA A 104 -1.90 -2.39 -4.62
CA ALA A 104 -3.06 -2.27 -3.75
C ALA A 104 -3.17 -3.51 -2.86
N ASP A 105 -3.07 -3.32 -1.56
CA ASP A 105 -3.33 -4.39 -0.60
C ASP A 105 -4.83 -4.44 -0.28
N GLU A 106 -5.53 -5.28 -1.03
CA GLU A 106 -6.98 -5.51 -0.92
C GLU A 106 -7.31 -6.77 -0.09
N VAL A 107 -6.36 -7.26 0.69
CA VAL A 107 -6.55 -8.44 1.54
C VAL A 107 -7.75 -8.27 2.46
N GLN A 108 -7.98 -7.08 2.98
CA GLN A 108 -9.10 -6.79 3.87
C GLN A 108 -10.27 -6.09 3.19
N THR A 109 -10.03 -5.33 2.15
CA THR A 109 -11.03 -4.50 1.48
C THR A 109 -11.71 -5.19 0.29
N GLY A 110 -11.06 -6.16 -0.30
CA GLY A 110 -11.57 -6.89 -1.46
C GLY A 110 -12.81 -7.74 -1.17
N PHE A 111 -13.43 -8.22 -2.24
CA PHE A 111 -14.62 -9.08 -2.21
C PHE A 111 -15.84 -8.42 -1.55
N ALA A 112 -16.17 -7.23 -2.05
CA ALA A 112 -17.35 -6.44 -1.71
C ALA A 112 -17.41 -5.90 -0.27
N ARG A 113 -16.29 -5.91 0.47
CA ARG A 113 -16.23 -5.37 1.84
C ARG A 113 -16.52 -3.88 1.93
N THR A 114 -16.29 -3.14 0.85
CA THR A 114 -16.50 -1.68 0.76
C THR A 114 -17.67 -1.30 -0.16
N GLY A 115 -18.48 -2.28 -0.60
CA GLY A 115 -19.61 -2.06 -1.51
C GLY A 115 -19.23 -2.11 -3.00
N LYS A 116 -17.96 -2.25 -3.33
CA LYS A 116 -17.43 -2.59 -4.66
C LYS A 116 -16.65 -3.89 -4.57
N LEU A 117 -16.43 -4.58 -5.70
CA LEU A 117 -15.64 -5.83 -5.69
C LEU A 117 -14.27 -5.60 -5.09
N PHE A 118 -13.61 -4.51 -5.49
CA PHE A 118 -12.36 -4.01 -4.91
C PHE A 118 -12.49 -2.53 -4.52
N ALA A 119 -11.86 -2.14 -3.41
CA ALA A 119 -11.92 -0.77 -2.91
C ALA A 119 -11.28 0.24 -3.87
N MET A 120 -10.30 -0.17 -4.67
CA MET A 120 -9.69 0.67 -5.71
C MET A 120 -10.71 1.21 -6.72
N GLU A 121 -11.83 0.54 -6.93
CA GLU A 121 -12.91 0.99 -7.82
C GLU A 121 -13.55 2.32 -7.35
N HIS A 122 -13.52 2.62 -6.03
CA HIS A 122 -14.01 3.90 -5.50
C HIS A 122 -13.12 5.07 -5.91
N HIS A 123 -11.87 4.80 -6.22
CA HIS A 123 -10.88 5.81 -6.59
C HIS A 123 -10.71 5.96 -8.10
N GLY A 124 -11.27 5.04 -8.91
CA GLY A 124 -11.13 5.06 -10.37
C GLY A 124 -9.69 4.85 -10.85
N VAL A 125 -8.87 4.16 -10.05
CA VAL A 125 -7.44 3.94 -10.30
C VAL A 125 -7.15 2.45 -10.37
N ALA A 126 -6.40 2.02 -11.38
CA ALA A 126 -5.88 0.67 -11.46
C ALA A 126 -4.50 0.58 -10.78
N ALA A 127 -4.32 -0.42 -9.93
CA ALA A 127 -3.01 -0.81 -9.43
C ALA A 127 -2.34 -1.79 -10.39
N ASP A 128 -1.00 -1.82 -10.38
CA ASP A 128 -0.24 -2.80 -11.17
C ASP A 128 -0.36 -4.21 -10.57
N LEU A 129 -0.38 -4.29 -9.24
CA LEU A 129 -0.58 -5.52 -8.50
C LEU A 129 -1.67 -5.34 -7.45
N VAL A 130 -2.48 -6.37 -7.26
CA VAL A 130 -3.49 -6.43 -6.20
C VAL A 130 -3.28 -7.69 -5.38
N THR A 131 -3.08 -7.53 -4.07
CA THR A 131 -2.99 -8.66 -3.14
C THR A 131 -4.36 -8.97 -2.54
N MET A 132 -4.71 -10.25 -2.43
CA MET A 132 -6.01 -10.72 -2.00
C MET A 132 -5.89 -11.90 -1.05
N ALA A 133 -6.77 -11.97 -0.07
CA ALA A 133 -6.96 -13.13 0.82
C ALA A 133 -8.33 -13.01 1.52
N LYS A 134 -8.44 -13.47 2.74
CA LYS A 134 -9.64 -13.35 3.61
C LYS A 134 -10.94 -13.65 2.87
N GLY A 135 -11.64 -12.64 2.35
CA GLY A 135 -12.90 -12.79 1.61
C GLY A 135 -12.81 -13.69 0.36
N LEU A 136 -11.63 -13.77 -0.27
CA LEU A 136 -11.38 -14.61 -1.43
C LEU A 136 -11.74 -16.09 -1.19
N GLY A 137 -11.37 -16.61 -0.01
CA GLY A 137 -11.50 -18.04 0.28
C GLY A 137 -12.86 -18.45 0.85
N GLY A 138 -13.76 -17.49 1.20
CA GLY A 138 -15.04 -17.83 1.81
C GLY A 138 -14.94 -18.68 3.09
N GLY A 139 -13.83 -18.54 3.84
CA GLY A 139 -13.51 -19.31 5.04
C GLY A 139 -12.29 -20.24 4.88
N LEU A 140 -11.81 -20.46 3.66
CA LEU A 140 -10.59 -21.21 3.41
C LEU A 140 -9.35 -20.32 3.46
N PRO A 141 -8.19 -20.82 3.95
CA PRO A 141 -6.96 -20.04 4.04
C PRO A 141 -6.23 -19.98 2.69
N ILE A 142 -6.78 -19.22 1.76
CA ILE A 142 -6.18 -18.98 0.45
C ILE A 142 -5.82 -17.50 0.27
N SER A 143 -4.83 -17.26 -0.56
CA SER A 143 -4.41 -15.91 -0.98
C SER A 143 -4.03 -15.92 -2.46
N ALA A 144 -4.10 -14.76 -3.08
CA ALA A 144 -3.70 -14.57 -4.46
C ALA A 144 -3.06 -13.19 -4.65
N VAL A 145 -2.28 -13.08 -5.70
CA VAL A 145 -1.82 -11.81 -6.25
C VAL A 145 -2.20 -11.81 -7.72
N THR A 146 -2.79 -10.73 -8.18
CA THR A 146 -3.05 -10.50 -9.61
C THR A 146 -2.37 -9.21 -10.04
N GLY A 147 -2.01 -9.12 -11.30
CA GLY A 147 -1.39 -7.94 -11.86
C GLY A 147 -1.81 -7.74 -13.31
N SER A 148 -1.67 -6.51 -13.79
CA SER A 148 -1.75 -6.22 -15.22
C SER A 148 -0.55 -6.87 -15.93
N PRO A 149 -0.74 -7.39 -17.15
CA PRO A 149 0.40 -7.82 -17.95
C PRO A 149 1.34 -6.62 -18.18
N PRO A 150 2.66 -6.83 -18.26
CA PRO A 150 3.56 -5.75 -18.59
C PRO A 150 3.14 -5.10 -19.92
N PRO A 151 3.36 -3.79 -20.10
CA PRO A 151 3.06 -3.13 -21.36
C PRO A 151 3.79 -3.86 -22.50
N SER A 152 3.10 -4.06 -23.62
CA SER A 152 3.57 -4.84 -24.76
C SER A 152 4.88 -4.38 -25.42
N ASN A 153 5.47 -3.29 -24.91
CA ASN A 153 6.70 -2.69 -25.42
C ASN A 153 7.90 -2.82 -24.46
N ALA A 154 7.83 -3.68 -23.46
CA ALA A 154 8.98 -3.99 -22.61
C ALA A 154 9.85 -5.07 -23.31
N THR A 155 10.64 -4.66 -24.30
CA THR A 155 11.74 -5.44 -24.88
C THR A 155 13.06 -4.80 -24.51
#